data_55a9dd6476c37a7155c72d472213d542
#
_entry.id   55a9dd6476c37a7155c72d472213d542
#
_cell.length_a   1.000
_cell.length_b   1.000
_cell.length_c   1.000
_cell.angle_alpha   90.00
_cell.angle_beta   90.00
_cell.angle_gamma   90.00
#
_symmetry.space_group_name_H-M   'P 1'
#
loop_
_entity.id
_entity.type
_entity.pdbx_description
1 polymer ?
#
loop_
_entity_poly.entity_id
_entity_poly.type
_entity_poly.pdbx_seq_one_letter_code
_entity_poly.pdbx_strand_id
1 'polypeptide(L)'
;MGNAVEPIPLTVNIAVLKPLCARANKPGANVEPQVQLEETQMTGSAGRILTTHAGSLPRSEALRDLVFARAEGKPYDKQQLAAELRTEVHDVVRRQFACGLDSVNDGELGKTNFTNYVRERLTGFEARPSEGGTGRRPLSIAGRDLKKFPEYFAAGGHGFGGFAGSGPSRSQVYCVAPLKYAGHDALKEELAIFKAALAGVSVAEAFLPANTPGTIEHWLRNEHYPSEEAFLHGIADAMREEYRAIVEAGFLLQIDDPDLPDGWQMYPDMSVVEYRRYAELRVEALNYALSGIPREKIRLHVCWGSFHGPHENDIPLRDIVDIVFKVRAASYSIEASNPRHEHEWRVFEDVRLPEGAMLIPGVIGHCTDFIEHPELVAERLVRYAKLVGRERVMAGTDCGLGPRVGHAKIAWAKLEALVEGARLASRELWGRG
;
A
#
# COMPACT_ATOMS: atom_id res chain seq x y z
N MET A 1 53.23 32.22 6.65
CA MET A 1 52.56 32.60 7.91
C MET A 1 51.17 31.95 7.86
N GLY A 2 51.05 30.81 8.47
CA GLY A 2 49.84 30.06 8.48
C GLY A 2 49.07 30.34 9.78
N ASN A 3 47.83 30.72 9.66
CA ASN A 3 46.91 30.81 10.83
C ASN A 3 46.20 29.48 11.00
N ALA A 4 46.56 28.81 12.09
CA ALA A 4 45.82 27.63 12.57
C ALA A 4 44.53 28.11 13.23
N VAL A 5 43.40 27.52 12.81
CA VAL A 5 42.08 27.70 13.47
C VAL A 5 41.94 26.59 14.49
N GLU A 6 41.81 26.94 15.77
CA GLU A 6 41.53 26.00 16.86
C GLU A 6 40.10 25.52 16.79
N PRO A 7 39.81 24.24 17.13
CA PRO A 7 38.46 23.72 17.17
C PRO A 7 37.73 24.10 18.47
N ILE A 8 36.49 24.58 18.33
CA ILE A 8 35.57 24.88 19.45
C ILE A 8 34.96 23.55 19.96
N PRO A 9 35.03 23.25 21.26
CA PRO A 9 34.42 22.05 21.81
C PRO A 9 32.90 22.25 21.98
N LEU A 10 32.12 21.47 21.21
CA LEU A 10 30.67 21.33 21.39
C LEU A 10 30.40 20.33 22.52
N THR A 11 30.05 20.84 23.71
CA THR A 11 29.54 20.01 24.79
C THR A 11 28.02 19.83 24.60
N VAL A 12 27.58 18.65 24.18
CA VAL A 12 26.17 18.30 24.13
C VAL A 12 25.74 17.77 25.51
N ASN A 13 24.90 18.49 26.21
CA ASN A 13 24.24 18.01 27.43
C ASN A 13 23.11 17.06 27.05
N ILE A 14 23.31 15.76 27.25
CA ILE A 14 22.25 14.75 27.15
C ILE A 14 21.52 14.73 28.50
N ALA A 15 20.32 15.29 28.54
CA ALA A 15 19.40 15.11 29.65
C ALA A 15 18.84 13.69 29.63
N VAL A 16 19.30 12.87 30.58
CA VAL A 16 18.77 11.51 30.81
C VAL A 16 17.41 11.63 31.50
N LEU A 17 16.35 11.31 30.76
CA LEU A 17 15.01 11.09 31.32
C LEU A 17 15.00 9.78 32.10
N LYS A 18 14.83 9.88 33.43
CA LYS A 18 14.63 8.72 34.32
C LYS A 18 13.26 8.09 34.09
N PRO A 19 13.14 6.75 34.09
CA PRO A 19 11.86 6.09 34.03
C PRO A 19 11.09 6.21 35.33
N LEU A 20 9.81 6.56 35.26
CA LEU A 20 8.89 6.56 36.40
C LEU A 20 8.57 5.11 36.81
N CYS A 21 8.74 4.86 38.07
CA CYS A 21 8.60 3.59 38.76
C CYS A 21 7.26 2.88 38.54
N ALA A 22 7.38 1.59 38.28
CA ALA A 22 6.33 0.57 38.36
C ALA A 22 5.73 0.49 39.77
N ARG A 23 4.40 0.49 39.87
CA ARG A 23 3.68 -0.07 41.03
C ARG A 23 3.46 -1.56 40.80
N ALA A 24 3.99 -2.35 41.68
CA ALA A 24 3.78 -3.80 41.72
C ALA A 24 2.30 -4.11 41.98
N ASN A 25 1.70 -4.91 41.05
CA ASN A 25 0.43 -5.57 41.27
C ASN A 25 0.66 -7.05 41.61
N LYS A 26 -0.12 -7.54 42.60
CA LYS A 26 -0.12 -8.92 43.11
C LYS A 26 -0.60 -9.91 42.05
N PRO A 27 -0.12 -11.18 42.07
CA PRO A 27 -0.59 -12.21 41.14
C PRO A 27 -1.97 -12.74 41.61
N GLY A 28 -2.92 -12.72 40.71
CA GLY A 28 -4.22 -13.32 40.92
C GLY A 28 -5.17 -13.15 39.73
N ALA A 29 -5.53 -14.27 39.14
CA ALA A 29 -6.48 -14.52 38.06
C ALA A 29 -5.95 -14.36 36.62
N ASN A 30 -5.82 -15.49 35.93
CA ASN A 30 -5.75 -15.57 34.46
C ASN A 30 -7.07 -15.05 33.87
N VAL A 31 -7.13 -13.76 33.59
CA VAL A 31 -8.08 -13.18 32.64
C VAL A 31 -7.29 -12.94 31.38
N GLU A 32 -7.55 -13.73 30.33
CA GLU A 32 -7.10 -13.39 29.00
C GLU A 32 -7.56 -11.96 28.71
N PRO A 33 -6.66 -11.03 28.33
CA PRO A 33 -7.06 -9.70 27.98
C PRO A 33 -7.88 -9.82 26.69
N GLN A 34 -9.20 -9.71 26.79
CA GLN A 34 -10.05 -9.48 25.65
C GLN A 34 -9.64 -8.12 25.08
N VAL A 35 -8.93 -8.14 23.94
CA VAL A 35 -8.68 -6.95 23.12
C VAL A 35 -10.06 -6.54 22.59
N GLN A 36 -10.73 -5.63 23.26
CA GLN A 36 -11.82 -4.88 22.67
C GLN A 36 -11.16 -3.92 21.67
N LEU A 37 -11.06 -4.36 20.41
CA LEU A 37 -11.04 -3.41 19.31
C LEU A 37 -12.41 -2.75 19.35
N GLU A 38 -12.52 -1.53 19.89
CA GLU A 38 -13.67 -0.69 19.62
C GLU A 38 -13.84 -0.70 18.09
N GLU A 39 -15.07 -0.80 17.61
CA GLU A 39 -15.34 -0.94 16.18
C GLU A 39 -14.53 0.08 15.41
N THR A 40 -13.48 -0.38 14.71
CA THR A 40 -12.55 0.48 13.98
C THR A 40 -13.33 1.12 12.83
N GLN A 41 -13.65 2.40 12.97
CA GLN A 41 -14.24 3.24 11.90
C GLN A 41 -13.19 4.23 11.44
N MET A 42 -13.27 4.67 10.19
CA MET A 42 -12.41 5.72 9.68
C MET A 42 -12.47 6.95 10.60
N THR A 43 -11.33 7.31 11.16
CA THR A 43 -11.23 8.40 12.13
C THR A 43 -10.91 9.70 11.40
N GLY A 44 -11.80 10.69 11.45
CA GLY A 44 -11.53 12.03 10.92
C GLY A 44 -10.42 12.74 11.69
N SER A 45 -9.70 13.62 11.02
CA SER A 45 -8.61 14.43 11.59
C SER A 45 -9.15 15.54 12.53
N ALA A 46 -9.76 15.15 13.66
CA ALA A 46 -10.28 16.10 14.64
C ALA A 46 -9.16 16.72 15.47
N GLY A 47 -8.72 17.93 15.10
CA GLY A 47 -7.74 18.70 15.88
C GLY A 47 -6.27 18.51 15.49
N ARG A 48 -5.94 17.54 14.64
CA ARG A 48 -4.64 17.35 14.00
C ARG A 48 -4.75 16.47 12.75
N ILE A 49 -3.76 16.51 11.89
CA ILE A 49 -3.62 15.55 10.78
C ILE A 49 -3.15 14.22 11.36
N LEU A 50 -3.89 13.14 11.07
CA LEU A 50 -3.51 11.77 11.36
C LEU A 50 -2.53 11.25 10.30
N THR A 51 -1.81 10.18 10.64
CA THR A 51 -0.74 9.62 9.82
C THR A 51 -0.94 8.13 9.54
N THR A 52 -0.62 7.71 8.32
CA THR A 52 -0.69 6.32 7.85
C THR A 52 0.39 6.06 6.79
N HIS A 53 0.39 4.87 6.22
CA HIS A 53 1.18 4.51 5.04
C HIS A 53 0.37 3.59 4.11
N ALA A 54 0.94 3.23 2.94
CA ALA A 54 0.18 2.47 1.94
C ALA A 54 0.20 0.94 2.15
N GLY A 55 1.08 0.40 3.02
CA GLY A 55 1.03 -1.06 3.33
C GLY A 55 2.41 -1.67 3.56
N SER A 56 3.09 -2.06 2.50
CA SER A 56 4.32 -2.84 2.58
C SER A 56 5.45 -2.13 3.32
N LEU A 57 6.06 -2.82 4.29
CA LEU A 57 7.20 -2.38 5.09
C LEU A 57 8.38 -3.36 4.95
N PRO A 58 9.61 -2.91 5.26
CA PRO A 58 10.79 -3.77 5.18
C PRO A 58 10.70 -4.96 6.13
N ARG A 59 11.03 -6.14 5.63
CA ARG A 59 11.17 -7.40 6.37
C ARG A 59 12.62 -7.87 6.41
N SER A 60 12.94 -8.80 7.31
CA SER A 60 14.27 -9.42 7.36
C SER A 60 14.55 -10.29 6.11
N GLU A 61 15.83 -10.55 5.84
CA GLU A 61 16.22 -11.47 4.77
C GLU A 61 15.75 -12.90 5.09
N ALA A 62 15.84 -13.32 6.34
CA ALA A 62 15.41 -14.65 6.78
C ALA A 62 13.92 -14.89 6.50
N LEU A 63 13.04 -13.94 6.90
CA LEU A 63 11.62 -14.04 6.63
C LEU A 63 11.33 -13.96 5.13
N ARG A 64 12.00 -13.07 4.40
CA ARG A 64 11.86 -12.96 2.95
C ARG A 64 12.11 -14.29 2.27
N ASP A 65 13.23 -14.94 2.59
CA ASP A 65 13.64 -16.18 1.94
C ASP A 65 12.64 -17.33 2.22
N LEU A 66 12.09 -17.40 3.44
CA LEU A 66 11.04 -18.37 3.79
C LEU A 66 9.72 -18.10 3.02
N VAL A 67 9.31 -16.85 2.93
CA VAL A 67 8.08 -16.45 2.19
C VAL A 67 8.23 -16.76 0.70
N PHE A 68 9.39 -16.46 0.11
CA PHE A 68 9.65 -16.77 -1.30
C PHE A 68 9.76 -18.27 -1.56
N ALA A 69 10.41 -19.04 -0.67
CA ALA A 69 10.48 -20.51 -0.80
C ALA A 69 9.07 -21.13 -0.78
N ARG A 70 8.18 -20.65 0.11
CA ARG A 70 6.77 -21.06 0.14
C ARG A 70 6.07 -20.78 -1.20
N ALA A 71 6.17 -19.57 -1.72
CA ALA A 71 5.49 -19.16 -2.93
C ALA A 71 6.01 -19.87 -4.20
N GLU A 72 7.27 -20.25 -4.20
CA GLU A 72 7.91 -21.00 -5.29
C GLU A 72 7.73 -22.53 -5.16
N GLY A 73 7.03 -23.01 -4.12
CA GLY A 73 6.85 -24.42 -3.85
C GLY A 73 8.15 -25.16 -3.49
N LYS A 74 9.19 -24.43 -3.06
CA LYS A 74 10.46 -24.98 -2.59
C LYS A 74 10.31 -25.50 -1.16
N PRO A 75 11.17 -26.44 -0.73
CA PRO A 75 11.20 -26.87 0.67
C PRO A 75 11.50 -25.71 1.61
N TYR A 76 10.72 -25.56 2.69
CA TYR A 76 10.93 -24.59 3.76
C TYR A 76 10.42 -25.14 5.10
N ASP A 77 10.90 -24.61 6.20
CA ASP A 77 10.41 -24.94 7.53
C ASP A 77 9.15 -24.11 7.86
N LYS A 78 7.98 -24.78 7.91
CA LYS A 78 6.70 -24.15 8.21
C LYS A 78 6.63 -23.61 9.63
N GLN A 79 7.28 -24.27 10.60
CA GLN A 79 7.28 -23.83 11.99
C GLN A 79 8.14 -22.57 12.15
N GLN A 80 9.30 -22.54 11.49
CA GLN A 80 10.16 -21.37 11.44
C GLN A 80 9.43 -20.20 10.79
N LEU A 81 8.81 -20.39 9.62
CA LEU A 81 8.04 -19.31 8.96
C LEU A 81 6.97 -18.74 9.89
N ALA A 82 6.19 -19.59 10.55
CA ALA A 82 5.14 -19.14 11.46
C ALA A 82 5.72 -18.40 12.69
N ALA A 83 6.86 -18.81 13.22
CA ALA A 83 7.53 -18.15 14.34
C ALA A 83 8.08 -16.77 13.95
N GLU A 84 8.78 -16.69 12.79
CA GLU A 84 9.32 -15.44 12.26
C GLU A 84 8.20 -14.43 11.94
N LEU A 85 7.11 -14.88 11.32
CA LEU A 85 5.95 -14.01 11.04
C LEU A 85 5.37 -13.41 12.32
N ARG A 86 5.17 -14.22 13.39
CA ARG A 86 4.64 -13.70 14.66
C ARG A 86 5.57 -12.66 15.26
N THR A 87 6.87 -12.93 15.24
CA THR A 87 7.89 -12.03 15.80
C THR A 87 7.96 -10.73 15.00
N GLU A 88 8.13 -10.82 13.68
CA GLU A 88 8.34 -9.63 12.85
C GLU A 88 7.07 -8.78 12.72
N VAL A 89 5.87 -9.38 12.64
CA VAL A 89 4.62 -8.62 12.64
C VAL A 89 4.41 -7.90 13.98
N HIS A 90 4.72 -8.56 15.10
CA HIS A 90 4.70 -7.88 16.39
C HIS A 90 5.66 -6.69 16.42
N ASP A 91 6.88 -6.87 15.94
CA ASP A 91 7.90 -5.82 15.98
C ASP A 91 7.58 -4.67 15.03
N VAL A 92 7.07 -4.96 13.82
CA VAL A 92 6.70 -3.92 12.85
C VAL A 92 5.53 -3.09 13.35
N VAL A 93 4.52 -3.68 13.99
CA VAL A 93 3.38 -2.96 14.58
C VAL A 93 3.86 -2.04 15.72
N ARG A 94 4.70 -2.55 16.62
CA ARG A 94 5.26 -1.73 17.70
C ARG A 94 6.15 -0.60 17.18
N ARG A 95 6.88 -0.85 16.12
CA ARG A 95 7.73 0.18 15.51
C ARG A 95 6.91 1.26 14.81
N GLN A 96 5.82 0.91 14.14
CA GLN A 96 4.87 1.87 13.58
C GLN A 96 4.28 2.76 14.68
N PHE A 97 3.84 2.17 15.77
CA PHE A 97 3.32 2.90 16.93
C PHE A 97 4.40 3.80 17.56
N ALA A 98 5.62 3.30 17.76
CA ALA A 98 6.73 4.07 18.33
C ALA A 98 7.16 5.23 17.41
N CYS A 99 7.04 5.07 16.09
CA CYS A 99 7.25 6.12 15.11
C CYS A 99 6.18 7.22 15.20
N GLY A 100 5.01 6.92 15.76
CA GLY A 100 3.89 7.86 15.92
C GLY A 100 2.84 7.77 14.80
N LEU A 101 2.79 6.65 14.09
CA LEU A 101 1.72 6.40 13.12
C LEU A 101 0.39 6.13 13.84
N ASP A 102 -0.69 6.71 13.31
CA ASP A 102 -2.05 6.61 13.84
C ASP A 102 -2.83 5.42 13.25
N SER A 103 -2.57 5.10 12.00
CA SER A 103 -3.18 3.99 11.28
C SER A 103 -2.08 3.04 10.84
N VAL A 104 -2.14 1.78 11.27
CA VAL A 104 -1.08 0.78 11.14
C VAL A 104 -1.57 -0.50 10.46
N ASN A 105 -0.62 -1.30 9.92
CA ASN A 105 -0.90 -2.63 9.39
C ASN A 105 0.18 -3.65 9.78
N ASP A 106 0.07 -4.87 9.25
CA ASP A 106 1.01 -5.97 9.46
C ASP A 106 2.32 -5.86 8.65
N GLY A 107 2.51 -4.76 7.89
CA GLY A 107 3.65 -4.55 6.99
C GLY A 107 3.64 -5.42 5.75
N GLU A 108 2.59 -6.19 5.51
CA GLU A 108 2.50 -7.20 4.44
C GLU A 108 3.64 -8.24 4.50
N LEU A 109 4.15 -8.49 5.70
CA LEU A 109 5.36 -9.30 5.88
C LEU A 109 5.17 -10.74 5.42
N GLY A 110 3.94 -11.28 5.50
CA GLY A 110 3.57 -12.62 5.06
C GLY A 110 3.32 -12.75 3.56
N LYS A 111 3.17 -11.65 2.82
CA LYS A 111 2.88 -11.67 1.38
C LYS A 111 4.19 -11.69 0.58
N THR A 112 4.23 -12.46 -0.50
CA THR A 112 5.40 -12.48 -1.42
C THR A 112 5.61 -11.10 -2.04
N ASN A 113 4.55 -10.57 -2.61
CA ASN A 113 4.34 -9.19 -3.01
C ASN A 113 2.83 -8.97 -3.16
N PHE A 114 2.43 -7.74 -3.42
CA PHE A 114 1.02 -7.37 -3.48
C PHE A 114 0.22 -8.10 -4.59
N THR A 115 0.82 -8.54 -5.68
CA THR A 115 0.12 -9.27 -6.77
C THR A 115 0.18 -10.78 -6.63
N ASN A 116 1.35 -11.33 -6.33
CA ASN A 116 1.58 -12.78 -6.40
C ASN A 116 0.92 -13.55 -5.24
N TYR A 117 0.67 -12.92 -4.09
CA TYR A 117 0.02 -13.59 -2.96
C TYR A 117 -1.37 -14.14 -3.33
N VAL A 118 -2.05 -13.51 -4.28
CA VAL A 118 -3.35 -13.94 -4.77
C VAL A 118 -3.30 -15.36 -5.37
N ARG A 119 -2.16 -15.75 -5.96
CA ARG A 119 -1.95 -17.11 -6.47
C ARG A 119 -1.96 -18.18 -5.36
N GLU A 120 -1.64 -17.78 -4.14
CA GLU A 120 -1.72 -18.63 -2.96
C GLU A 120 -3.13 -18.66 -2.36
N ARG A 121 -4.02 -17.75 -2.78
CA ARG A 121 -5.37 -17.54 -2.23
C ARG A 121 -6.49 -18.01 -3.14
N LEU A 122 -6.26 -18.07 -4.46
CA LEU A 122 -7.27 -18.47 -5.44
C LEU A 122 -6.90 -19.77 -6.14
N THR A 123 -7.89 -20.51 -6.59
CA THR A 123 -7.77 -21.67 -7.48
C THR A 123 -8.40 -21.37 -8.85
N GLY A 124 -8.18 -22.25 -9.83
CA GLY A 124 -8.67 -22.09 -11.21
C GLY A 124 -7.61 -21.60 -12.18
N PHE A 125 -6.34 -21.56 -11.73
CA PHE A 125 -5.19 -21.14 -12.54
C PHE A 125 -4.30 -22.30 -12.94
N GLU A 126 -3.62 -22.10 -14.07
CA GLU A 126 -2.53 -22.93 -14.55
C GLU A 126 -1.34 -22.04 -14.95
N ALA A 127 -0.15 -22.34 -14.46
CA ALA A 127 1.08 -21.67 -14.91
C ALA A 127 1.68 -22.47 -16.07
N ARG A 128 1.91 -21.83 -17.22
CA ARG A 128 2.57 -22.41 -18.37
C ARG A 128 3.85 -21.67 -18.68
N PRO A 129 4.90 -22.35 -19.21
CA PRO A 129 6.09 -21.67 -19.70
C PRO A 129 5.70 -20.57 -20.68
N SER A 130 6.33 -19.41 -20.58
CA SER A 130 6.14 -18.35 -21.57
C SER A 130 6.76 -18.81 -22.88
N GLU A 131 5.92 -19.10 -23.88
CA GLU A 131 6.39 -19.42 -25.24
C GLU A 131 7.06 -18.18 -25.82
N GLY A 132 8.38 -18.23 -25.97
CA GLY A 132 9.15 -17.14 -26.56
C GLY A 132 8.74 -16.90 -28.00
N GLY A 133 8.06 -15.80 -28.30
CA GLY A 133 8.17 -15.22 -29.61
C GLY A 133 6.93 -14.97 -30.46
N THR A 134 5.71 -15.42 -30.17
CA THR A 134 4.54 -15.15 -31.06
C THR A 134 3.23 -14.81 -30.33
N GLY A 135 3.20 -14.86 -29.04
CA GLY A 135 2.05 -14.42 -28.24
C GLY A 135 2.09 -12.91 -27.95
N ARG A 136 0.95 -12.33 -27.65
CA ARG A 136 0.83 -10.98 -27.09
C ARG A 136 1.96 -10.72 -26.10
N ARG A 137 2.78 -9.68 -26.33
CA ARG A 137 3.87 -9.31 -25.40
C ARG A 137 3.31 -9.25 -23.98
N PRO A 138 4.06 -9.68 -22.95
CA PRO A 138 3.64 -9.44 -21.57
C PRO A 138 3.23 -7.98 -21.43
N LEU A 139 2.10 -7.72 -20.78
CA LEU A 139 1.69 -6.35 -20.49
C LEU A 139 2.80 -5.69 -19.68
N SER A 140 3.20 -4.50 -20.09
CA SER A 140 4.25 -3.74 -19.39
C SER A 140 3.63 -2.57 -18.66
N ILE A 141 3.86 -2.47 -17.38
CA ILE A 141 3.47 -1.31 -16.56
C ILE A 141 4.13 0.00 -17.00
N ALA A 142 4.99 -0.03 -18.00
CA ALA A 142 5.62 1.13 -18.61
C ALA A 142 5.53 1.08 -20.15
N GLY A 143 4.46 0.51 -20.71
CA GLY A 143 4.39 0.23 -22.15
C GLY A 143 4.43 1.46 -23.04
N ARG A 144 3.84 2.58 -22.64
CA ARG A 144 3.90 3.85 -23.36
C ARG A 144 5.29 4.47 -23.28
N ASP A 145 5.89 4.46 -22.08
CA ASP A 145 7.25 4.95 -21.86
C ASP A 145 8.29 4.06 -22.57
N LEU A 146 8.06 2.74 -22.60
CA LEU A 146 8.89 1.80 -23.37
C LEU A 146 8.90 2.12 -24.88
N LYS A 147 7.77 2.55 -25.45
CA LYS A 147 7.70 3.00 -26.85
C LYS A 147 8.50 4.29 -27.08
N LYS A 148 8.53 5.18 -26.09
CA LYS A 148 9.19 6.49 -26.19
C LYS A 148 10.68 6.43 -25.87
N PHE A 149 11.08 5.57 -24.93
CA PHE A 149 12.46 5.47 -24.42
C PHE A 149 13.00 4.03 -24.54
N PRO A 150 12.99 3.41 -25.74
CA PRO A 150 13.33 2.00 -25.89
C PRO A 150 14.77 1.69 -25.46
N GLU A 151 15.73 2.62 -25.67
CA GLU A 151 17.14 2.44 -25.32
C GLU A 151 17.33 2.40 -23.79
N TYR A 152 16.58 3.22 -23.05
CA TYR A 152 16.60 3.23 -21.59
C TYR A 152 16.19 1.87 -21.02
N PHE A 153 15.10 1.31 -21.52
CA PHE A 153 14.60 0.00 -21.06
C PHE A 153 15.48 -1.15 -21.53
N ALA A 154 16.07 -1.07 -22.73
CA ALA A 154 17.02 -2.07 -23.24
C ALA A 154 18.32 -2.11 -22.44
N ALA A 155 18.75 -0.97 -21.90
CA ALA A 155 19.92 -0.86 -21.03
C ALA A 155 19.66 -1.36 -19.60
N GLY A 156 18.48 -1.93 -19.31
CA GLY A 156 18.11 -2.39 -17.99
C GLY A 156 17.60 -1.28 -17.08
N GLY A 157 16.95 -0.25 -17.66
CA GLY A 157 16.47 0.98 -17.01
C GLY A 157 16.10 0.81 -15.54
N HIS A 158 16.59 1.68 -14.69
CA HIS A 158 16.56 1.55 -13.23
C HIS A 158 15.15 1.30 -12.70
N GLY A 159 14.79 0.07 -12.43
CA GLY A 159 13.52 -0.19 -11.76
C GLY A 159 12.82 -1.49 -12.09
N PHE A 160 13.04 -2.08 -13.24
CA PHE A 160 12.53 -3.43 -13.49
C PHE A 160 13.37 -4.51 -12.81
N GLY A 161 14.64 -4.24 -12.45
CA GLY A 161 15.51 -5.15 -11.69
C GLY A 161 15.34 -5.11 -10.17
N GLY A 162 14.56 -4.16 -9.63
CA GLY A 162 14.35 -4.02 -8.18
C GLY A 162 13.25 -4.91 -7.60
N PHE A 163 12.43 -5.57 -8.42
CA PHE A 163 11.72 -6.78 -8.00
C PHE A 163 12.74 -7.92 -7.94
N ALA A 164 13.47 -8.03 -6.83
CA ALA A 164 14.22 -9.23 -6.55
C ALA A 164 13.22 -10.41 -6.56
N GLY A 165 13.25 -11.19 -7.63
CA GLY A 165 12.28 -12.25 -7.90
C GLY A 165 11.42 -12.05 -9.16
N SER A 166 11.34 -10.84 -9.72
CA SER A 166 10.74 -10.59 -11.02
C SER A 166 11.81 -10.51 -12.12
N GLY A 167 12.66 -11.49 -12.21
CA GLY A 167 13.20 -11.84 -13.53
C GLY A 167 12.00 -12.03 -14.47
N PRO A 168 12.19 -11.96 -15.83
CA PRO A 168 11.09 -12.17 -16.73
C PRO A 168 10.37 -13.44 -16.29
N SER A 169 9.10 -13.31 -15.89
CA SER A 169 8.32 -14.46 -15.45
C SER A 169 8.37 -15.49 -16.58
N ARG A 170 9.13 -16.55 -16.39
CA ARG A 170 9.24 -17.61 -17.38
C ARG A 170 7.92 -18.38 -17.54
N SER A 171 6.90 -17.99 -16.76
CA SER A 171 5.59 -18.59 -16.81
C SER A 171 4.50 -17.52 -16.93
N GLN A 172 3.57 -17.74 -17.84
CA GLN A 172 2.31 -17.01 -17.96
C GLN A 172 1.24 -17.78 -17.18
N VAL A 173 0.36 -17.07 -16.50
CA VAL A 173 -0.74 -17.67 -15.71
C VAL A 173 -2.05 -17.54 -16.45
N TYR A 174 -2.76 -18.66 -16.59
CA TYR A 174 -4.01 -18.77 -17.32
C TYR A 174 -5.15 -19.15 -16.35
N CYS A 175 -6.28 -18.49 -16.47
CA CYS A 175 -7.52 -18.90 -15.83
C CYS A 175 -8.18 -19.96 -16.72
N VAL A 176 -8.17 -21.21 -16.28
CA VAL A 176 -8.63 -22.40 -17.05
C VAL A 176 -9.87 -23.06 -16.44
N ALA A 177 -10.32 -22.60 -15.28
CA ALA A 177 -11.47 -23.12 -14.56
C ALA A 177 -12.14 -21.99 -13.75
N PRO A 178 -13.35 -22.20 -13.18
CA PRO A 178 -13.97 -21.22 -12.31
C PRO A 178 -13.06 -20.86 -11.15
N LEU A 179 -12.87 -19.56 -10.93
CA LEU A 179 -12.08 -19.04 -9.82
C LEU A 179 -12.81 -19.25 -8.50
N LYS A 180 -12.09 -19.73 -7.49
CA LYS A 180 -12.61 -19.90 -6.12
C LYS A 180 -11.58 -19.44 -5.11
N TYR A 181 -12.05 -18.82 -4.03
CA TYR A 181 -11.19 -18.51 -2.90
C TYR A 181 -10.81 -19.78 -2.13
N ALA A 182 -9.53 -19.96 -1.90
CA ALA A 182 -8.96 -21.11 -1.18
C ALA A 182 -8.02 -20.68 -0.05
N GLY A 183 -7.90 -19.38 0.19
CA GLY A 183 -6.95 -18.78 1.13
C GLY A 183 -7.44 -18.71 2.59
N HIS A 184 -8.53 -19.34 2.96
CA HIS A 184 -9.19 -19.17 4.27
C HIS A 184 -8.27 -19.40 5.46
N ASP A 185 -7.52 -20.50 5.48
CA ASP A 185 -6.63 -20.83 6.60
C ASP A 185 -5.44 -19.85 6.69
N ALA A 186 -4.86 -19.49 5.55
CA ALA A 186 -3.75 -18.55 5.49
C ALA A 186 -4.20 -17.13 5.93
N LEU A 187 -5.38 -16.69 5.48
CA LEU A 187 -5.95 -15.41 5.89
C LEU A 187 -6.30 -15.42 7.39
N LYS A 188 -6.89 -16.51 7.90
CA LYS A 188 -7.18 -16.65 9.31
C LYS A 188 -5.93 -16.56 10.20
N GLU A 189 -4.83 -17.17 9.76
CA GLU A 189 -3.55 -17.06 10.47
C GLU A 189 -3.00 -15.63 10.42
N GLU A 190 -3.01 -14.97 9.26
CA GLU A 190 -2.60 -13.57 9.07
C GLU A 190 -3.38 -12.63 10.00
N LEU A 191 -4.73 -12.74 10.00
CA LEU A 191 -5.60 -11.96 10.87
C LEU A 191 -5.31 -12.20 12.36
N ALA A 192 -5.07 -13.45 12.76
CA ALA A 192 -4.77 -13.81 14.15
C ALA A 192 -3.40 -13.25 14.59
N ILE A 193 -2.38 -13.33 13.75
CA ILE A 193 -1.05 -12.78 14.03
C ILE A 193 -1.14 -11.26 14.20
N PHE A 194 -1.80 -10.58 13.27
CA PHE A 194 -1.93 -9.12 13.33
C PHE A 194 -2.74 -8.68 14.54
N LYS A 195 -3.85 -9.35 14.84
CA LYS A 195 -4.65 -9.07 16.04
C LYS A 195 -3.85 -9.25 17.33
N ALA A 196 -3.01 -10.28 17.41
CA ALA A 196 -2.12 -10.50 18.54
C ALA A 196 -1.04 -9.40 18.66
N ALA A 197 -0.50 -8.93 17.53
CA ALA A 197 0.49 -7.86 17.50
C ALA A 197 -0.04 -6.51 17.99
N LEU A 198 -1.34 -6.26 17.82
CA LEU A 198 -2.02 -5.05 18.31
C LEU A 198 -2.31 -5.07 19.83
N ALA A 199 -2.12 -6.20 20.51
CA ALA A 199 -2.35 -6.29 21.94
C ALA A 199 -1.44 -5.32 22.72
N GLY A 200 -2.07 -4.40 23.49
CA GLY A 200 -1.36 -3.38 24.25
C GLY A 200 -0.80 -2.23 23.42
N VAL A 201 -1.21 -2.08 22.17
CA VAL A 201 -0.90 -0.93 21.28
C VAL A 201 -2.19 -0.13 21.09
N SER A 202 -2.15 1.18 21.35
CA SER A 202 -3.30 2.08 21.16
C SER A 202 -3.08 2.91 19.88
N VAL A 203 -3.76 2.55 18.80
CA VAL A 203 -3.75 3.24 17.52
C VAL A 203 -5.17 3.67 17.15
N ALA A 204 -5.29 4.69 16.29
CA ALA A 204 -6.60 5.14 15.82
C ALA A 204 -7.26 4.13 14.90
N GLU A 205 -6.46 3.48 14.05
CA GLU A 205 -6.94 2.54 13.03
C GLU A 205 -5.95 1.39 12.82
N ALA A 206 -6.50 0.25 12.41
CA ALA A 206 -5.72 -0.88 11.92
C ALA A 206 -6.33 -1.36 10.59
N PHE A 207 -5.50 -1.57 9.57
CA PHE A 207 -5.97 -1.95 8.24
C PHE A 207 -5.20 -3.11 7.62
N LEU A 208 -5.82 -3.81 6.69
CA LEU A 208 -5.16 -4.83 5.86
C LEU A 208 -5.43 -4.56 4.36
N PRO A 209 -4.38 -4.60 3.52
CA PRO A 209 -4.54 -4.41 2.08
C PRO A 209 -4.94 -5.70 1.38
N ALA A 210 -5.79 -5.56 0.35
CA ALA A 210 -6.17 -6.60 -0.59
C ALA A 210 -6.29 -6.02 -2.01
N ASN A 211 -6.05 -6.85 -3.03
CA ASN A 211 -6.06 -6.43 -4.42
C ASN A 211 -7.47 -6.30 -4.99
N THR A 212 -7.63 -5.42 -5.99
CA THR A 212 -8.85 -5.32 -6.79
C THR A 212 -8.98 -6.47 -7.78
N PRO A 213 -10.22 -6.75 -8.24
CA PRO A 213 -10.42 -7.64 -9.39
C PRO A 213 -9.67 -7.19 -10.65
N GLY A 214 -9.56 -5.88 -10.90
CA GLY A 214 -8.83 -5.32 -12.03
C GLY A 214 -7.33 -5.60 -11.96
N THR A 215 -6.71 -5.39 -10.81
CA THR A 215 -5.30 -5.74 -10.59
C THR A 215 -5.03 -7.23 -10.80
N ILE A 216 -5.91 -8.08 -10.33
CA ILE A 216 -5.76 -9.53 -10.49
C ILE A 216 -5.90 -9.92 -11.97
N GLU A 217 -6.86 -9.34 -12.68
CA GLU A 217 -7.12 -9.61 -14.09
C GLU A 217 -5.91 -9.30 -14.96
N HIS A 218 -5.18 -8.22 -14.71
CA HIS A 218 -3.98 -7.83 -15.47
C HIS A 218 -2.91 -8.94 -15.56
N TRP A 219 -2.77 -9.72 -14.50
CA TRP A 219 -1.74 -10.76 -14.39
C TRP A 219 -2.22 -12.14 -14.85
N LEU A 220 -3.48 -12.26 -15.25
CA LEU A 220 -4.10 -13.51 -15.66
C LEU A 220 -4.55 -13.43 -17.12
N ARG A 221 -4.47 -14.57 -17.82
CA ARG A 221 -5.07 -14.72 -19.13
C ARG A 221 -6.34 -15.55 -19.02
N ASN A 222 -7.44 -14.99 -19.51
CA ASN A 222 -8.72 -15.69 -19.47
C ASN A 222 -8.83 -16.71 -20.60
N GLU A 223 -8.99 -18.00 -20.27
CA GLU A 223 -9.34 -19.09 -21.18
C GLU A 223 -10.64 -19.80 -20.78
N HIS A 224 -11.26 -19.40 -19.66
CA HIS A 224 -12.43 -20.08 -19.13
C HIS A 224 -13.72 -19.27 -19.29
N TYR A 225 -13.71 -17.99 -18.95
CA TYR A 225 -14.90 -17.16 -18.97
C TYR A 225 -15.22 -16.63 -20.37
N PRO A 226 -16.52 -16.48 -20.75
CA PRO A 226 -16.93 -16.11 -22.10
C PRO A 226 -16.63 -14.66 -22.49
N SER A 227 -16.39 -13.79 -21.50
CA SER A 227 -16.11 -12.37 -21.72
C SER A 227 -15.20 -11.82 -20.61
N GLU A 228 -14.59 -10.66 -20.87
CA GLU A 228 -13.80 -9.91 -19.88
C GLU A 228 -14.63 -9.54 -18.65
N GLU A 229 -15.86 -9.09 -18.85
CA GLU A 229 -16.79 -8.78 -17.78
C GLU A 229 -17.10 -9.99 -16.91
N ALA A 230 -17.42 -11.14 -17.51
CA ALA A 230 -17.66 -12.37 -16.78
C ALA A 230 -16.42 -12.84 -16.01
N PHE A 231 -15.22 -12.61 -16.56
CA PHE A 231 -13.97 -12.92 -15.89
C PHE A 231 -13.72 -12.01 -14.68
N LEU A 232 -13.89 -10.70 -14.82
CA LEU A 232 -13.80 -9.75 -13.72
C LEU A 232 -14.78 -10.07 -12.60
N HIS A 233 -16.04 -10.43 -12.95
CA HIS A 233 -17.03 -10.86 -11.95
C HIS A 233 -16.63 -12.17 -11.26
N GLY A 234 -16.04 -13.13 -11.97
CA GLY A 234 -15.52 -14.36 -11.38
C GLY A 234 -14.39 -14.10 -10.37
N ILE A 235 -13.50 -13.16 -10.66
CA ILE A 235 -12.47 -12.71 -9.70
C ILE A 235 -13.14 -12.00 -8.52
N ALA A 236 -14.09 -11.10 -8.79
CA ALA A 236 -14.80 -10.33 -7.78
C ALA A 236 -15.53 -11.24 -6.78
N ASP A 237 -16.22 -12.27 -7.26
CA ASP A 237 -16.90 -13.25 -6.42
C ASP A 237 -15.91 -13.98 -5.48
N ALA A 238 -14.77 -14.39 -6.00
CA ALA A 238 -13.75 -15.06 -5.19
C ALA A 238 -13.16 -14.11 -4.14
N MET A 239 -12.81 -12.86 -4.50
CA MET A 239 -12.18 -11.92 -3.58
C MET A 239 -13.12 -11.37 -2.51
N ARG A 240 -14.43 -11.41 -2.70
CA ARG A 240 -15.41 -11.03 -1.66
C ARG A 240 -15.23 -11.78 -0.35
N GLU A 241 -14.76 -13.01 -0.39
CA GLU A 241 -14.50 -13.81 0.80
C GLU A 241 -13.38 -13.22 1.63
N GLU A 242 -12.27 -12.81 0.99
CA GLU A 242 -11.15 -12.14 1.65
C GLU A 242 -11.57 -10.78 2.22
N TYR A 243 -12.26 -9.96 1.42
CA TYR A 243 -12.69 -8.63 1.85
C TYR A 243 -13.59 -8.66 3.08
N ARG A 244 -14.56 -9.56 3.09
CA ARG A 244 -15.46 -9.74 4.23
C ARG A 244 -14.73 -10.25 5.47
N ALA A 245 -13.86 -11.23 5.32
CA ALA A 245 -13.12 -11.79 6.45
C ALA A 245 -12.22 -10.75 7.13
N ILE A 246 -11.59 -9.84 6.36
CA ILE A 246 -10.79 -8.73 6.91
C ILE A 246 -11.67 -7.79 7.75
N VAL A 247 -12.83 -7.39 7.22
CA VAL A 247 -13.75 -6.47 7.92
C VAL A 247 -14.41 -7.13 9.12
N GLU A 248 -14.82 -8.39 9.02
CA GLU A 248 -15.39 -9.18 10.11
C GLU A 248 -14.40 -9.43 11.25
N ALA A 249 -13.12 -9.47 10.94
CA ALA A 249 -12.05 -9.52 11.95
C ALA A 249 -11.86 -8.20 12.72
N GLY A 250 -12.54 -7.12 12.30
CA GLY A 250 -12.52 -5.80 12.94
C GLY A 250 -11.55 -4.79 12.31
N PHE A 251 -10.92 -5.11 11.18
CA PHE A 251 -9.97 -4.23 10.49
C PHE A 251 -10.64 -3.38 9.41
N LEU A 252 -9.98 -2.27 9.04
CA LEU A 252 -10.30 -1.58 7.80
C LEU A 252 -9.75 -2.41 6.62
N LEU A 253 -10.53 -2.47 5.56
CA LEU A 253 -10.10 -3.04 4.29
C LEU A 253 -9.47 -1.92 3.43
N GLN A 254 -8.18 -2.01 3.16
CA GLN A 254 -7.57 -1.23 2.09
C GLN A 254 -7.65 -2.01 0.79
N ILE A 255 -8.16 -1.36 -0.24
CA ILE A 255 -8.16 -1.91 -1.60
C ILE A 255 -7.04 -1.25 -2.39
N ASP A 256 -6.07 -2.06 -2.83
CA ASP A 256 -4.96 -1.60 -3.65
C ASP A 256 -5.31 -1.77 -5.12
N ASP A 257 -5.34 -0.64 -5.85
CA ASP A 257 -5.63 -0.58 -7.28
C ASP A 257 -4.60 0.25 -8.05
N PRO A 258 -3.34 -0.19 -8.13
CA PRO A 258 -2.36 0.49 -8.96
C PRO A 258 -2.70 0.36 -10.44
N ASP A 259 -3.40 -0.68 -10.84
CA ASP A 259 -3.70 -0.96 -12.23
C ASP A 259 -4.79 -0.06 -12.80
N LEU A 260 -5.56 0.63 -11.93
CA LEU A 260 -6.52 1.63 -12.39
C LEU A 260 -5.84 2.82 -13.11
N PRO A 261 -4.73 3.40 -12.63
CA PRO A 261 -3.89 4.31 -13.42
C PRO A 261 -2.90 3.59 -14.35
N ASP A 262 -2.26 2.50 -13.92
CA ASP A 262 -1.20 1.80 -14.68
C ASP A 262 -1.69 1.07 -15.93
N GLY A 263 -2.94 0.65 -15.96
CA GLY A 263 -3.54 0.05 -17.16
C GLY A 263 -3.40 0.95 -18.40
N TRP A 264 -3.32 2.26 -18.22
CA TRP A 264 -3.02 3.21 -19.28
C TRP A 264 -1.66 2.97 -19.94
N GLN A 265 -0.64 2.65 -19.17
CA GLN A 265 0.67 2.28 -19.67
C GLN A 265 0.64 0.89 -20.33
N MET A 266 -0.14 -0.04 -19.77
CA MET A 266 -0.24 -1.41 -20.25
C MET A 266 -0.91 -1.53 -21.61
N TYR A 267 -1.85 -0.60 -21.92
CA TYR A 267 -2.59 -0.55 -23.18
C TYR A 267 -2.24 0.71 -23.99
N PRO A 268 -1.03 0.77 -24.57
CA PRO A 268 -0.49 1.99 -25.16
C PRO A 268 -1.21 2.46 -26.44
N ASP A 269 -2.12 1.68 -26.98
CA ASP A 269 -2.88 2.02 -28.19
C ASP A 269 -4.29 2.54 -27.89
N MET A 270 -4.74 2.49 -26.62
CA MET A 270 -6.02 3.04 -26.22
C MET A 270 -6.00 4.58 -26.19
N SER A 271 -7.07 5.18 -26.69
CA SER A 271 -7.40 6.59 -26.44
C SER A 271 -7.87 6.77 -24.99
N VAL A 272 -7.86 8.02 -24.49
CA VAL A 272 -8.37 8.34 -23.14
C VAL A 272 -9.83 7.90 -22.99
N VAL A 273 -10.66 8.08 -24.03
CA VAL A 273 -12.07 7.68 -24.00
C VAL A 273 -12.25 6.17 -23.88
N GLU A 274 -11.46 5.39 -24.60
CA GLU A 274 -11.48 3.92 -24.52
C GLU A 274 -10.96 3.46 -23.17
N TYR A 275 -9.88 4.08 -22.68
CA TYR A 275 -9.31 3.76 -21.40
C TYR A 275 -10.27 4.05 -20.24
N ARG A 276 -10.99 5.16 -20.26
CA ARG A 276 -11.99 5.47 -19.25
C ARG A 276 -13.10 4.42 -19.19
N ARG A 277 -13.59 3.89 -20.33
CA ARG A 277 -14.55 2.78 -20.34
C ARG A 277 -13.95 1.49 -19.76
N TYR A 278 -12.70 1.22 -20.09
CA TYR A 278 -11.95 0.11 -19.52
C TYR A 278 -11.85 0.21 -18.00
N ALA A 279 -11.50 1.37 -17.47
CA ALA A 279 -11.40 1.65 -16.03
C ALA A 279 -12.78 1.58 -15.33
N GLU A 280 -13.85 2.10 -15.95
CA GLU A 280 -15.21 2.04 -15.41
C GLU A 280 -15.68 0.61 -15.18
N LEU A 281 -15.44 -0.31 -16.11
CA LEU A 281 -15.80 -1.72 -15.96
C LEU A 281 -15.09 -2.35 -14.75
N ARG A 282 -13.85 -2.00 -14.47
CA ARG A 282 -13.09 -2.50 -13.32
C ARG A 282 -13.61 -1.95 -12.00
N VAL A 283 -13.97 -0.67 -11.98
CA VAL A 283 -14.62 -0.06 -10.81
C VAL A 283 -16.01 -0.65 -10.56
N GLU A 284 -16.77 -0.99 -11.59
CA GLU A 284 -18.05 -1.69 -11.46
C GLU A 284 -17.86 -3.08 -10.82
N ALA A 285 -16.90 -3.87 -11.32
CA ALA A 285 -16.56 -5.17 -10.76
C ALA A 285 -16.06 -5.07 -9.30
N LEU A 286 -15.26 -4.06 -8.98
CA LEU A 286 -14.82 -3.79 -7.61
C LEU A 286 -16.02 -3.44 -6.70
N ASN A 287 -16.88 -2.52 -7.10
CA ASN A 287 -18.05 -2.15 -6.32
C ASN A 287 -19.03 -3.33 -6.12
N TYR A 288 -19.10 -4.24 -7.10
CA TYR A 288 -19.81 -5.50 -6.94
C TYR A 288 -19.16 -6.38 -5.86
N ALA A 289 -17.82 -6.53 -5.89
CA ALA A 289 -17.09 -7.28 -4.85
C ALA A 289 -17.27 -6.68 -3.44
N LEU A 290 -17.33 -5.35 -3.34
CA LEU A 290 -17.49 -4.61 -2.08
C LEU A 290 -18.94 -4.56 -1.57
N SER A 291 -19.91 -5.12 -2.32
CA SER A 291 -21.32 -5.02 -1.92
C SER A 291 -21.58 -5.75 -0.58
N GLY A 292 -22.29 -5.04 0.32
CA GLY A 292 -22.57 -5.51 1.69
C GLY A 292 -21.47 -5.18 2.71
N ILE A 293 -20.34 -4.62 2.29
CA ILE A 293 -19.34 -4.07 3.21
C ILE A 293 -19.65 -2.59 3.44
N PRO A 294 -19.72 -2.12 4.71
CA PRO A 294 -19.93 -0.72 5.02
C PRO A 294 -18.81 0.15 4.44
N ARG A 295 -19.20 1.27 3.81
CA ARG A 295 -18.27 2.19 3.13
C ARG A 295 -17.16 2.69 4.06
N GLU A 296 -17.52 2.95 5.32
CA GLU A 296 -16.63 3.45 6.38
C GLU A 296 -15.55 2.45 6.79
N LYS A 297 -15.63 1.22 6.33
CA LYS A 297 -14.60 0.18 6.52
C LYS A 297 -13.65 0.06 5.34
N ILE A 298 -13.83 0.84 4.27
CA ILE A 298 -13.10 0.72 3.03
C ILE A 298 -12.26 1.97 2.77
N ARG A 299 -10.99 1.78 2.49
CA ARG A 299 -10.09 2.78 1.90
C ARG A 299 -9.56 2.27 0.57
N LEU A 300 -9.52 3.14 -0.43
CA LEU A 300 -8.94 2.85 -1.73
C LEU A 300 -7.53 3.43 -1.80
N HIS A 301 -6.57 2.66 -2.31
CA HIS A 301 -5.24 3.15 -2.63
C HIS A 301 -4.97 3.01 -4.12
N VAL A 302 -4.57 4.11 -4.76
CA VAL A 302 -4.13 4.16 -6.16
C VAL A 302 -2.75 4.80 -6.27
N CYS A 303 -1.91 4.23 -7.11
CA CYS A 303 -0.61 4.76 -7.48
C CYS A 303 -0.33 4.48 -8.96
N TRP A 304 0.68 5.14 -9.53
CA TRP A 304 1.05 4.98 -10.94
C TRP A 304 2.19 3.96 -11.13
N GLY A 305 2.21 2.92 -10.31
CA GLY A 305 3.20 1.87 -10.34
C GLY A 305 4.47 2.17 -9.54
N SER A 306 4.95 1.12 -8.89
CA SER A 306 6.12 1.20 -8.02
C SER A 306 7.39 0.87 -8.80
N PHE A 307 7.75 1.64 -9.81
CA PHE A 307 8.99 1.46 -10.56
C PHE A 307 9.77 2.77 -10.68
N HIS A 308 11.07 2.66 -10.83
CA HIS A 308 11.96 3.79 -11.02
C HIS A 308 12.15 4.03 -12.52
N GLY A 309 11.27 4.81 -13.10
CA GLY A 309 11.26 5.05 -14.53
C GLY A 309 10.84 6.47 -14.89
N PRO A 310 10.66 6.77 -16.20
CA PRO A 310 10.34 8.13 -16.66
C PRO A 310 8.97 8.63 -16.20
N HIS A 311 7.96 7.75 -16.09
CA HIS A 311 6.57 8.11 -15.77
C HIS A 311 5.97 9.23 -16.64
N GLU A 312 6.58 9.47 -17.82
CA GLU A 312 6.23 10.63 -18.64
C GLU A 312 4.86 10.51 -19.30
N ASN A 313 4.48 9.28 -19.62
CA ASN A 313 3.23 9.00 -20.31
C ASN A 313 2.15 8.43 -19.37
N ASP A 314 2.25 8.66 -18.07
CA ASP A 314 1.22 8.28 -17.12
C ASP A 314 -0.07 9.07 -17.40
N ILE A 315 -1.23 8.45 -17.14
CA ILE A 315 -2.50 9.14 -17.27
C ILE A 315 -2.62 10.20 -16.18
N PRO A 316 -2.96 11.45 -16.51
CA PRO A 316 -3.19 12.48 -15.50
C PRO A 316 -4.36 12.13 -14.57
N LEU A 317 -4.22 12.44 -13.28
CA LEU A 317 -5.31 12.25 -12.30
C LEU A 317 -6.64 12.87 -12.75
N ARG A 318 -6.59 14.06 -13.36
CA ARG A 318 -7.79 14.75 -13.85
C ARG A 318 -8.61 13.93 -14.85
N ASP A 319 -7.98 13.01 -15.58
CA ASP A 319 -8.64 12.21 -16.61
C ASP A 319 -9.34 10.96 -16.04
N ILE A 320 -9.05 10.61 -14.76
CA ILE A 320 -9.59 9.40 -14.12
C ILE A 320 -10.19 9.65 -12.73
N VAL A 321 -10.01 10.81 -12.12
CA VAL A 321 -10.39 11.06 -10.72
C VAL A 321 -11.88 10.84 -10.45
N ASP A 322 -12.74 11.15 -11.40
CA ASP A 322 -14.18 10.94 -11.32
C ASP A 322 -14.52 9.43 -11.33
N ILE A 323 -13.72 8.62 -12.03
CA ILE A 323 -13.83 7.14 -12.02
C ILE A 323 -13.34 6.58 -10.70
N VAL A 324 -12.17 7.05 -10.21
CA VAL A 324 -11.64 6.70 -8.89
C VAL A 324 -12.69 6.95 -7.80
N PHE A 325 -13.39 8.09 -7.86
CA PHE A 325 -14.42 8.45 -6.87
C PHE A 325 -15.76 7.71 -7.02
N LYS A 326 -15.93 6.89 -8.07
CA LYS A 326 -17.04 5.94 -8.17
C LYS A 326 -16.84 4.71 -7.27
N VAL A 327 -15.62 4.41 -6.85
CA VAL A 327 -15.35 3.36 -5.86
C VAL A 327 -15.98 3.75 -4.52
N ARG A 328 -16.77 2.84 -3.95
CA ARG A 328 -17.48 3.08 -2.68
C ARG A 328 -16.53 2.95 -1.48
N ALA A 329 -15.66 3.92 -1.28
CA ALA A 329 -14.71 3.99 -0.19
C ALA A 329 -14.91 5.24 0.66
N ALA A 330 -14.56 5.18 1.94
CA ALA A 330 -14.58 6.33 2.86
C ALA A 330 -13.30 7.17 2.77
N SER A 331 -12.21 6.61 2.25
CA SER A 331 -10.99 7.37 2.01
C SER A 331 -10.28 6.94 0.74
N TYR A 332 -9.55 7.89 0.16
CA TYR A 332 -8.81 7.72 -1.09
C TYR A 332 -7.36 8.09 -0.86
N SER A 333 -6.47 7.09 -0.89
CA SER A 333 -5.02 7.26 -0.85
C SER A 333 -4.51 7.39 -2.27
N ILE A 334 -3.87 8.52 -2.58
CA ILE A 334 -3.45 8.88 -3.93
C ILE A 334 -2.01 9.32 -3.90
N GLU A 335 -1.19 8.83 -4.82
CA GLU A 335 0.19 9.24 -5.00
C GLU A 335 0.29 10.76 -5.24
N ALA A 336 1.15 11.45 -4.49
CA ALA A 336 1.20 12.91 -4.48
C ALA A 336 2.61 13.51 -4.23
N SER A 337 3.65 12.68 -4.12
CA SER A 337 5.04 13.14 -3.97
C SER A 337 5.96 12.72 -5.11
N ASN A 338 5.52 11.81 -5.98
CA ASN A 338 6.19 11.54 -7.24
C ASN A 338 6.28 12.84 -8.05
N PRO A 339 7.49 13.28 -8.48
CA PRO A 339 7.67 14.52 -9.25
C PRO A 339 6.75 14.63 -10.46
N ARG A 340 6.30 13.50 -11.01
CA ARG A 340 5.37 13.47 -12.15
C ARG A 340 3.95 13.86 -11.78
N HIS A 341 3.52 13.53 -10.55
CA HIS A 341 2.16 13.71 -10.04
C HIS A 341 2.03 14.78 -8.95
N GLU A 342 3.13 15.28 -8.39
CA GLU A 342 3.12 16.26 -7.30
C GLU A 342 2.31 17.53 -7.61
N HIS A 343 2.24 17.93 -8.88
CA HIS A 343 1.46 19.11 -9.31
C HIS A 343 -0.06 18.86 -9.34
N GLU A 344 -0.52 17.61 -9.25
CA GLU A 344 -1.93 17.23 -9.45
C GLU A 344 -2.84 17.54 -8.25
N TRP A 345 -2.30 18.07 -7.16
CA TRP A 345 -3.12 18.69 -6.12
C TRP A 345 -4.11 19.74 -6.68
N ARG A 346 -3.79 20.35 -7.83
CA ARG A 346 -4.65 21.33 -8.54
C ARG A 346 -5.95 20.72 -9.04
N VAL A 347 -6.02 19.43 -9.20
CA VAL A 347 -7.27 18.73 -9.55
C VAL A 347 -8.37 19.02 -8.52
N PHE A 348 -7.98 19.17 -7.26
CA PHE A 348 -8.90 19.44 -6.16
C PHE A 348 -9.33 20.92 -6.05
N GLU A 349 -8.83 21.80 -6.92
CA GLU A 349 -9.39 23.15 -7.11
C GLU A 349 -10.80 23.08 -7.73
N ASP A 350 -11.00 22.12 -8.65
CA ASP A 350 -12.23 21.96 -9.42
C ASP A 350 -13.05 20.72 -9.00
N VAL A 351 -12.38 19.66 -8.54
CA VAL A 351 -13.02 18.39 -8.20
C VAL A 351 -13.26 18.29 -6.70
N ARG A 352 -14.48 17.88 -6.33
CA ARG A 352 -14.85 17.67 -4.91
C ARG A 352 -14.73 16.20 -4.52
N LEU A 353 -14.19 15.96 -3.34
CA LEU A 353 -14.25 14.63 -2.73
C LEU A 353 -15.71 14.21 -2.53
N PRO A 354 -16.03 12.92 -2.65
CA PRO A 354 -17.33 12.38 -2.25
C PRO A 354 -17.68 12.81 -0.81
N GLU A 355 -18.99 12.97 -0.56
CA GLU A 355 -19.48 13.42 0.74
C GLU A 355 -18.95 12.51 1.88
N GLY A 356 -18.45 13.13 2.94
CA GLY A 356 -17.88 12.42 4.11
C GLY A 356 -16.57 11.69 3.83
N ALA A 357 -16.02 11.72 2.61
CA ALA A 357 -14.78 11.04 2.31
C ALA A 357 -13.54 11.83 2.76
N MET A 358 -12.47 11.09 3.05
CA MET A 358 -11.15 11.62 3.38
C MET A 358 -10.18 11.44 2.20
N LEU A 359 -9.22 12.34 2.08
CA LEU A 359 -8.08 12.23 1.19
C LEU A 359 -6.84 11.84 1.99
N ILE A 360 -6.09 10.88 1.48
CA ILE A 360 -4.79 10.46 2.02
C ILE A 360 -3.74 10.72 0.93
N PRO A 361 -3.26 11.99 0.79
CA PRO A 361 -2.21 12.27 -0.15
C PRO A 361 -0.92 11.59 0.27
N GLY A 362 -0.27 10.89 -0.65
CA GLY A 362 1.06 10.34 -0.47
C GLY A 362 2.10 11.45 -0.51
N VAL A 363 2.52 11.93 0.64
CA VAL A 363 3.48 13.04 0.74
C VAL A 363 4.92 12.60 0.98
N ILE A 364 5.13 11.28 0.96
CA ILE A 364 6.42 10.58 1.06
C ILE A 364 6.56 9.67 -0.15
N GLY A 365 7.63 9.86 -0.92
CA GLY A 365 7.94 9.05 -2.10
C GLY A 365 8.47 7.67 -1.74
N HIS A 366 8.06 6.65 -2.52
CA HIS A 366 8.42 5.26 -2.30
C HIS A 366 9.50 4.73 -3.26
N CYS A 367 9.75 5.42 -4.38
CA CYS A 367 10.72 5.03 -5.40
C CYS A 367 12.07 5.75 -5.28
N THR A 368 12.37 6.36 -4.14
CA THR A 368 13.60 7.10 -3.91
C THR A 368 14.10 6.90 -2.49
N ASP A 369 15.41 6.93 -2.31
CA ASP A 369 16.07 6.89 -1.00
C ASP A 369 16.20 8.29 -0.37
N PHE A 370 15.78 9.36 -1.04
CA PHE A 370 15.71 10.68 -0.42
C PHE A 370 14.69 10.66 0.72
N ILE A 371 15.10 11.10 1.89
CA ILE A 371 14.21 11.32 3.03
C ILE A 371 13.69 12.75 2.92
N GLU A 372 12.39 12.90 2.79
CA GLU A 372 11.72 14.19 2.66
C GLU A 372 11.95 15.05 3.90
N HIS A 373 12.22 16.34 3.71
CA HIS A 373 12.29 17.26 4.85
C HIS A 373 10.90 17.45 5.46
N PRO A 374 10.74 17.42 6.79
CA PRO A 374 9.42 17.55 7.43
C PRO A 374 8.64 18.83 7.04
N GLU A 375 9.33 19.93 6.78
CA GLU A 375 8.69 21.17 6.30
C GLU A 375 8.07 20.98 4.91
N LEU A 376 8.75 20.26 3.98
CA LEU A 376 8.19 19.95 2.67
C LEU A 376 6.94 19.06 2.81
N VAL A 377 6.98 18.07 3.69
CA VAL A 377 5.82 17.24 4.02
C VAL A 377 4.67 18.09 4.54
N ALA A 378 4.95 19.03 5.45
CA ALA A 378 3.96 19.96 5.99
C ALA A 378 3.35 20.86 4.89
N GLU A 379 4.17 21.44 4.03
CA GLU A 379 3.70 22.28 2.91
C GLU A 379 2.74 21.50 1.99
N ARG A 380 3.09 20.25 1.65
CA ARG A 380 2.23 19.38 0.85
C ARG A 380 0.88 19.15 1.53
N LEU A 381 0.88 18.78 2.81
CA LEU A 381 -0.34 18.53 3.60
C LEU A 381 -1.21 19.77 3.74
N VAL A 382 -0.63 20.92 4.06
CA VAL A 382 -1.36 22.20 4.20
C VAL A 382 -2.02 22.60 2.87
N ARG A 383 -1.37 22.35 1.74
CA ARG A 383 -1.90 22.61 0.41
C ARG A 383 -3.18 21.82 0.15
N TYR A 384 -3.18 20.50 0.41
CA TYR A 384 -4.37 19.67 0.31
C TYR A 384 -5.46 20.08 1.31
N ALA A 385 -5.07 20.34 2.58
CA ALA A 385 -6.00 20.73 3.63
C ALA A 385 -6.77 22.02 3.31
N LYS A 386 -6.12 22.98 2.66
CA LYS A 386 -6.76 24.22 2.19
C LYS A 386 -7.80 23.99 1.07
N LEU A 387 -7.66 22.94 0.28
CA LEU A 387 -8.55 22.61 -0.82
C LEU A 387 -9.74 21.74 -0.40
N VAL A 388 -9.46 20.67 0.36
CA VAL A 388 -10.49 19.67 0.67
C VAL A 388 -11.05 19.79 2.09
N GLY A 389 -10.48 20.65 2.93
CA GLY A 389 -10.78 20.77 4.37
C GLY A 389 -9.77 20.03 5.23
N ARG A 390 -9.26 20.66 6.27
CA ARG A 390 -8.20 20.11 7.14
C ARG A 390 -8.62 18.86 7.91
N GLU A 391 -9.92 18.73 8.20
CA GLU A 391 -10.50 17.57 8.87
C GLU A 391 -10.61 16.36 7.95
N ARG A 392 -10.41 16.57 6.65
CA ARG A 392 -10.57 15.56 5.59
C ARG A 392 -9.24 15.10 4.99
N VAL A 393 -8.11 15.42 5.63
CA VAL A 393 -6.77 15.02 5.19
C VAL A 393 -6.12 14.13 6.23
N MET A 394 -5.54 13.00 5.79
CA MET A 394 -4.63 12.15 6.55
C MET A 394 -3.31 12.06 5.78
N ALA A 395 -2.18 12.16 6.47
CA ALA A 395 -0.87 12.08 5.85
C ALA A 395 -0.53 10.62 5.51
N GLY A 396 -0.12 10.34 4.26
CA GLY A 396 0.23 9.01 3.78
C GLY A 396 1.54 8.95 2.99
N THR A 397 1.90 7.75 2.53
CA THR A 397 2.99 7.52 1.58
C THR A 397 2.42 7.26 0.18
N ASP A 398 3.19 7.57 -0.87
CA ASP A 398 2.78 7.32 -2.25
C ASP A 398 2.42 5.85 -2.49
N CYS A 399 3.24 4.95 -1.98
CA CYS A 399 3.00 3.51 -2.00
C CYS A 399 3.79 2.83 -0.85
N GLY A 400 3.84 1.50 -0.82
CA GLY A 400 4.58 0.73 0.17
C GLY A 400 6.09 0.97 0.11
N LEU A 401 6.75 1.09 1.27
CA LEU A 401 8.18 1.39 1.38
C LEU A 401 9.06 0.13 1.41
N GLY A 402 8.46 -1.05 1.60
CA GLY A 402 9.21 -2.29 1.80
C GLY A 402 10.14 -2.69 0.64
N PRO A 403 9.65 -2.79 -0.61
CA PRO A 403 10.44 -3.36 -1.69
C PRO A 403 11.31 -2.37 -2.47
N ARG A 404 11.11 -1.06 -2.31
CA ARG A 404 11.68 -0.04 -3.21
C ARG A 404 12.69 0.86 -2.56
N VAL A 405 12.54 1.12 -1.28
CA VAL A 405 13.52 1.88 -0.52
C VAL A 405 14.73 0.99 -0.27
N GLY A 406 15.91 1.46 -0.62
CA GLY A 406 17.13 0.64 -0.67
C GLY A 406 17.61 0.10 0.69
N HIS A 407 17.08 0.62 1.80
CA HIS A 407 17.45 0.13 3.14
C HIS A 407 16.34 0.37 4.17
N ALA A 408 16.11 -0.60 5.05
CA ALA A 408 15.07 -0.52 6.07
C ALA A 408 15.15 0.74 6.97
N LYS A 409 16.36 1.18 7.34
CA LYS A 409 16.54 2.40 8.14
C LYS A 409 16.06 3.66 7.41
N ILE A 410 16.20 3.70 6.07
CA ILE A 410 15.71 4.82 5.26
C ILE A 410 14.18 4.82 5.23
N ALA A 411 13.55 3.65 5.05
CA ALA A 411 12.09 3.54 5.10
C ALA A 411 11.51 4.06 6.41
N TRP A 412 12.12 3.71 7.54
CA TRP A 412 11.68 4.19 8.84
C TRP A 412 11.93 5.70 9.04
N ALA A 413 13.07 6.22 8.59
CA ALA A 413 13.36 7.65 8.64
C ALA A 413 12.37 8.48 7.79
N LYS A 414 11.90 7.92 6.66
CA LYS A 414 10.83 8.51 5.85
C LYS A 414 9.50 8.59 6.63
N LEU A 415 9.14 7.54 7.37
CA LEU A 415 7.94 7.56 8.21
C LEU A 415 8.08 8.52 9.40
N GLU A 416 9.26 8.65 10.00
CA GLU A 416 9.54 9.65 11.02
C GLU A 416 9.38 11.08 10.45
N ALA A 417 9.86 11.33 9.24
CA ALA A 417 9.68 12.60 8.54
C ALA A 417 8.19 12.88 8.21
N LEU A 418 7.42 11.85 7.85
CA LEU A 418 5.98 11.94 7.64
C LEU A 418 5.27 12.43 8.91
N VAL A 419 5.54 11.78 10.05
CA VAL A 419 4.92 12.10 11.33
C VAL A 419 5.28 13.51 11.79
N GLU A 420 6.55 13.89 11.70
CA GLU A 420 6.98 15.24 12.04
C GLU A 420 6.36 16.31 11.11
N GLY A 421 6.30 16.04 9.81
CA GLY A 421 5.63 16.92 8.85
C GLY A 421 4.14 17.09 9.12
N ALA A 422 3.44 16.00 9.45
CA ALA A 422 2.03 16.06 9.87
C ALA A 422 1.83 16.88 11.15
N ARG A 423 2.78 16.79 12.11
CA ARG A 423 2.78 17.61 13.32
C ARG A 423 2.98 19.10 13.01
N LEU A 424 3.90 19.44 12.10
CA LEU A 424 4.13 20.81 11.63
C LEU A 424 2.88 21.37 10.94
N ALA A 425 2.29 20.63 10.00
CA ALA A 425 1.07 21.00 9.32
C ALA A 425 -0.11 21.20 10.27
N SER A 426 -0.23 20.32 11.30
CA SER A 426 -1.27 20.44 12.31
C SER A 426 -1.15 21.73 13.12
N ARG A 427 0.07 22.15 13.47
CA ARG A 427 0.30 23.43 14.16
C ARG A 427 -0.13 24.61 13.30
N GLU A 428 0.20 24.60 12.01
CA GLU A 428 -0.22 25.66 11.08
C GLU A 428 -1.74 25.73 10.94
N LEU A 429 -2.39 24.58 10.77
CA LEU A 429 -3.82 24.50 10.44
C LEU A 429 -4.74 24.74 11.65
N TRP A 430 -4.34 24.37 12.86
CA TRP A 430 -5.17 24.52 14.08
C TRP A 430 -4.64 25.55 15.06
N GLY A 431 -3.48 26.16 14.82
CA GLY A 431 -2.91 27.20 15.70
C GLY A 431 -2.53 26.70 17.09
N ARG A 432 -2.24 25.39 17.25
CA ARG A 432 -1.85 24.78 18.51
C ARG A 432 -0.35 24.49 18.47
N GLY A 433 0.40 25.25 19.31
CA GLY A 433 1.82 25.05 19.54
C GLY A 433 2.14 23.80 20.37
#